data_8cd06361c1ed9f4cf9f6d017bb4a0926
#
_entry.id   8cd06361c1ed9f4cf9f6d017bb4a0926
#
_cell.length_a   1.000
_cell.length_b   1.000
_cell.length_c   1.000
_cell.angle_alpha   90.00
_cell.angle_beta   90.00
_cell.angle_gamma   90.00
#
_symmetry.space_group_name_H-M   'P 1'
#
loop_
_entity.id
_entity.type
_entity.pdbx_description
1 polymer ?
#
loop_
_entity_poly.entity_id
_entity_poly.type
_entity_poly.pdbx_seq_one_letter_code
_entity_poly.pdbx_strand_id
1 'polypeptide(L)'
;MSLSGAHKAAFRREVTQEGQVFAIRDANGFPAPADDEGRRAVPFWSKPTRAQLVVKHVTAYGGFEVVPIPIEEWLGDWMVGLEHDNLLVGINWAGARATGYDLTPGQVLRWFAELEPTAAADERIHSVQR
;
A
#
# COMPACT_ATOMS: atom_id res chain seq x y z
N MET A 1 -5.92 15.35 -0.54
CA MET A 1 -7.11 14.74 -1.08
C MET A 1 -7.36 13.40 -0.45
N SER A 2 -8.60 13.07 -0.19
CA SER A 2 -8.90 11.82 0.46
C SER A 2 -9.02 10.69 -0.53
N LEU A 3 -8.69 9.49 -0.09
CA LEU A 3 -8.83 8.31 -0.90
C LEU A 3 -10.31 7.97 -0.98
N SER A 4 -10.87 7.91 -2.15
CA SER A 4 -12.30 7.65 -2.30
C SER A 4 -12.62 6.21 -1.93
N GLY A 5 -13.89 5.96 -1.61
CA GLY A 5 -14.33 4.61 -1.28
C GLY A 5 -14.10 3.63 -2.42
N ALA A 6 -14.30 4.08 -3.65
CA ALA A 6 -14.09 3.21 -4.81
C ALA A 6 -12.63 2.85 -4.98
N HIS A 7 -11.73 3.82 -4.78
CA HIS A 7 -10.31 3.57 -4.91
C HIS A 7 -9.83 2.65 -3.78
N LYS A 8 -10.34 2.83 -2.58
CA LYS A 8 -9.97 1.97 -1.47
C LYS A 8 -10.43 0.53 -1.75
N ALA A 9 -11.65 0.37 -2.21
CA ALA A 9 -12.18 -0.96 -2.47
C ALA A 9 -11.38 -1.64 -3.57
N ALA A 10 -11.01 -0.90 -4.61
CA ALA A 10 -10.24 -1.48 -5.71
C ALA A 10 -8.85 -1.91 -5.26
N PHE A 11 -8.16 -1.05 -4.53
CA PHE A 11 -6.83 -1.39 -4.04
C PHE A 11 -6.88 -2.65 -3.18
N ARG A 12 -7.81 -2.67 -2.22
CA ARG A 12 -7.89 -3.78 -1.34
C ARG A 12 -8.27 -5.07 -2.04
N ARG A 13 -9.19 -5.01 -2.98
CA ARG A 13 -9.60 -6.16 -3.76
C ARG A 13 -8.40 -6.69 -4.55
N GLU A 14 -7.66 -5.80 -5.20
CA GLU A 14 -6.53 -6.20 -6.02
C GLU A 14 -5.43 -6.82 -5.16
N VAL A 15 -5.13 -6.22 -4.04
CA VAL A 15 -4.10 -6.76 -3.14
C VAL A 15 -4.52 -8.12 -2.61
N THR A 16 -5.79 -8.28 -2.26
CA THR A 16 -6.28 -9.54 -1.75
C THR A 16 -6.22 -10.61 -2.83
N GLN A 17 -6.57 -10.27 -4.06
CA GLN A 17 -6.51 -11.21 -5.15
C GLN A 17 -5.10 -11.61 -5.50
N GLU A 18 -4.17 -10.65 -5.46
CA GLU A 18 -2.78 -10.95 -5.76
C GLU A 18 -2.09 -11.65 -4.59
N GLY A 19 -2.57 -11.43 -3.38
CA GLY A 19 -1.93 -11.96 -2.19
C GLY A 19 -0.68 -11.17 -1.82
N GLN A 20 -0.45 -10.04 -2.44
CA GLN A 20 0.76 -9.24 -2.26
C GLN A 20 0.60 -7.82 -2.76
N VAL A 21 1.45 -6.93 -2.28
CA VAL A 21 1.56 -5.59 -2.82
C VAL A 21 2.89 -5.52 -3.56
N PHE A 22 3.11 -4.45 -4.33
CA PHE A 22 4.34 -4.28 -5.10
C PHE A 22 5.01 -2.98 -4.68
N ALA A 23 6.32 -3.02 -4.51
CA ALA A 23 7.12 -1.86 -4.15
C ALA A 23 8.22 -1.73 -5.19
N ILE A 24 9.00 -0.66 -5.13
CA ILE A 24 10.15 -0.49 -6.00
C ILE A 24 11.37 -0.25 -5.13
N ARG A 25 12.52 -0.69 -5.59
CA ARG A 25 13.77 -0.48 -4.85
C ARG A 25 14.95 -0.42 -5.80
N ASP A 26 16.04 0.16 -5.34
CA ASP A 26 17.30 0.13 -6.07
C ASP A 26 18.39 -0.27 -5.07
N ALA A 27 19.65 -0.03 -5.41
CA ALA A 27 20.77 -0.41 -4.56
C ALA A 27 20.73 0.28 -3.19
N ASN A 28 20.03 1.42 -3.10
CA ASN A 28 19.95 2.14 -1.84
C ASN A 28 18.70 1.78 -1.04
N GLY A 29 17.84 0.93 -1.56
CA GLY A 29 16.67 0.48 -0.85
C GLY A 29 15.37 1.04 -1.43
N PHE A 30 14.33 1.10 -0.60
CA PHE A 30 13.01 1.55 -1.01
C PHE A 30 12.92 3.07 -0.88
N PRO A 31 12.31 3.77 -1.82
CA PRO A 31 12.26 5.23 -1.76
C PRO A 31 11.27 5.71 -0.71
N ALA A 32 11.58 6.80 -0.07
CA ALA A 32 10.69 7.42 0.89
C ALA A 32 10.75 8.93 0.70
N PRO A 33 10.21 9.42 -0.44
CA PRO A 33 10.29 10.85 -0.73
C PRO A 33 9.42 11.68 0.21
N ALA A 34 9.80 12.91 0.43
CA ALA A 34 9.07 13.82 1.29
C ALA A 34 8.09 14.64 0.47
N ASP A 35 6.93 14.95 1.05
CA ASP A 35 5.99 15.87 0.42
C ASP A 35 6.36 17.30 0.78
N ASP A 36 5.54 18.28 0.41
CA ASP A 36 5.81 19.68 0.64
C ASP A 36 5.88 20.03 2.13
N GLU A 37 5.32 19.21 2.98
CA GLU A 37 5.35 19.46 4.41
C GLU A 37 6.43 18.64 5.11
N GLY A 38 7.27 17.97 4.34
CA GLY A 38 8.37 17.19 4.90
C GLY A 38 7.98 15.80 5.35
N ARG A 39 6.74 15.37 5.10
CA ARG A 39 6.32 14.02 5.50
C ARG A 39 6.80 13.04 4.44
N ARG A 40 7.33 11.92 4.89
CA ARG A 40 7.87 10.92 3.98
C ARG A 40 6.96 9.72 3.89
N ALA A 41 6.82 9.16 2.71
CA ALA A 41 5.99 7.98 2.50
C ALA A 41 6.71 6.99 1.59
N VAL A 42 6.53 5.71 1.85
CA VAL A 42 7.04 4.65 0.98
C VAL A 42 5.86 4.20 0.12
N PRO A 43 5.98 4.22 -1.20
CA PRO A 43 4.86 3.87 -2.08
C PRO A 43 4.71 2.37 -2.31
N PHE A 44 3.46 1.93 -2.41
CA PHE A 44 3.13 0.54 -2.73
C PHE A 44 2.00 0.54 -3.77
N TRP A 45 1.97 -0.49 -4.60
CA TRP A 45 0.99 -0.61 -5.66
C TRP A 45 0.27 -1.95 -5.57
N SER A 46 -0.99 -1.97 -6.00
CA SER A 46 -1.79 -3.17 -5.96
C SER A 46 -1.56 -4.07 -7.16
N LYS A 47 -0.86 -3.57 -8.18
CA LYS A 47 -0.54 -4.33 -9.38
C LYS A 47 0.87 -4.04 -9.83
N PRO A 48 1.61 -5.03 -10.32
CA PRO A 48 2.98 -4.80 -10.75
C PRO A 48 3.05 -3.85 -11.95
N THR A 49 2.03 -3.87 -12.82
CA THR A 49 2.01 -3.00 -13.98
C THR A 49 1.93 -1.52 -13.58
N ARG A 50 1.24 -1.21 -12.48
CA ARG A 50 1.16 0.16 -12.02
C ARG A 50 2.52 0.64 -11.52
N ALA A 51 3.24 -0.21 -10.81
CA ALA A 51 4.57 0.13 -10.34
C ALA A 51 5.53 0.29 -11.52
N GLN A 52 5.41 -0.60 -12.51
CA GLN A 52 6.27 -0.54 -13.69
C GLN A 52 6.08 0.75 -14.47
N LEU A 53 4.86 1.27 -14.53
CA LEU A 53 4.61 2.51 -15.22
C LEU A 53 5.34 3.67 -14.54
N VAL A 54 5.39 3.68 -13.22
CA VAL A 54 6.09 4.72 -12.48
C VAL A 54 7.59 4.60 -12.74
N VAL A 55 8.14 3.41 -12.69
CA VAL A 55 9.57 3.22 -12.96
C VAL A 55 9.90 3.67 -14.37
N LYS A 56 9.02 3.39 -15.32
CA LYS A 56 9.28 3.73 -16.71
C LYS A 56 9.16 5.22 -16.98
N HIS A 57 8.18 5.87 -16.41
CA HIS A 57 7.86 7.24 -16.76
C HIS A 57 8.33 8.33 -15.80
N VAL A 58 8.67 8.00 -14.58
CA VAL A 58 9.13 9.00 -13.62
C VAL A 58 10.64 8.93 -13.54
N THR A 59 11.29 9.97 -13.99
CA THR A 59 12.75 10.01 -14.07
C THR A 59 13.44 9.66 -12.77
N ALA A 60 12.93 10.14 -11.67
CA ALA A 60 13.55 9.88 -10.37
C ALA A 60 13.60 8.39 -10.03
N TYR A 61 12.72 7.59 -10.62
CA TYR A 61 12.67 6.17 -10.31
C TYR A 61 13.15 5.27 -11.45
N GLY A 62 13.81 5.86 -12.43
CA GLY A 62 14.40 5.06 -13.51
C GLY A 62 15.46 4.15 -12.93
N GLY A 63 15.43 2.90 -13.31
CA GLY A 63 16.41 1.94 -12.82
C GLY A 63 15.99 1.20 -11.55
N PHE A 64 14.87 1.60 -10.94
CA PHE A 64 14.36 0.85 -9.79
C PHE A 64 13.72 -0.43 -10.29
N GLU A 65 13.72 -1.46 -9.43
CA GLU A 65 13.07 -2.71 -9.81
C GLU A 65 11.80 -2.90 -9.00
N VAL A 66 10.79 -3.51 -9.59
CA VAL A 66 9.54 -3.80 -8.92
C VAL A 66 9.69 -5.10 -8.15
N VAL A 67 9.33 -5.09 -6.87
CA VAL A 67 9.43 -6.30 -6.05
C VAL A 67 8.11 -6.58 -5.35
N PRO A 68 7.70 -7.84 -5.27
CA PRO A 68 6.46 -8.21 -4.57
C PRO A 68 6.72 -8.37 -3.08
N ILE A 69 5.72 -8.03 -2.28
CA ILE A 69 5.77 -8.22 -0.83
C ILE A 69 4.49 -8.93 -0.45
N PRO A 70 4.57 -10.12 0.14
CA PRO A 70 3.37 -10.85 0.54
C PRO A 70 2.52 -10.02 1.49
N ILE A 71 1.21 -10.14 1.36
CA ILE A 71 0.28 -9.32 2.14
C ILE A 71 0.49 -9.49 3.64
N GLU A 72 0.78 -10.68 4.12
CA GLU A 72 0.99 -10.91 5.54
C GLU A 72 2.23 -10.19 6.03
N GLU A 73 3.28 -10.18 5.23
CA GLU A 73 4.50 -9.50 5.58
C GLU A 73 4.26 -8.00 5.56
N TRP A 74 3.51 -7.52 4.59
CA TRP A 74 3.22 -6.08 4.45
C TRP A 74 2.42 -5.56 5.65
N LEU A 75 1.35 -6.29 6.02
CA LEU A 75 0.52 -5.86 7.13
C LEU A 75 1.19 -6.07 8.49
N GLY A 76 2.08 -7.05 8.58
CA GLY A 76 2.80 -7.34 9.81
C GLY A 76 4.07 -6.55 9.91
N ASP A 77 5.14 -7.06 9.33
CA ASP A 77 6.46 -6.48 9.49
C ASP A 77 6.62 -5.07 8.94
N TRP A 78 6.11 -4.84 7.74
CA TRP A 78 6.28 -3.53 7.12
C TRP A 78 5.53 -2.43 7.86
N MET A 79 4.30 -2.69 8.30
CA MET A 79 3.53 -1.67 9.00
C MET A 79 4.18 -1.31 10.33
N VAL A 80 4.76 -2.29 11.02
CA VAL A 80 5.47 -2.05 12.28
C VAL A 80 6.71 -1.19 12.01
N GLY A 81 7.48 -1.54 10.99
CA GLY A 81 8.69 -0.80 10.65
C GLY A 81 8.42 0.63 10.22
N LEU A 82 7.38 0.82 9.40
CA LEU A 82 7.05 2.15 8.93
C LEU A 82 6.57 3.04 10.08
N GLU A 83 5.80 2.47 10.97
CA GLU A 83 5.32 3.20 12.13
C GLU A 83 6.53 3.62 12.99
N HIS A 84 7.45 2.71 13.22
CA HIS A 84 8.63 2.97 14.04
C HIS A 84 9.46 4.10 13.43
N ASP A 85 9.56 4.14 12.12
CA ASP A 85 10.36 5.14 11.42
C ASP A 85 9.58 6.40 11.06
N ASN A 86 8.35 6.51 11.51
CA ASN A 86 7.52 7.67 11.27
C ASN A 86 7.27 7.90 9.78
N LEU A 87 7.07 6.84 9.04
CA LEU A 87 6.85 6.92 7.60
C LEU A 87 5.39 6.61 7.27
N LEU A 88 4.91 7.23 6.20
CA LEU A 88 3.56 7.00 5.72
C LEU A 88 3.57 5.90 4.64
N VAL A 89 2.41 5.41 4.32
CA VAL A 89 2.21 4.38 3.31
C VAL A 89 1.58 5.05 2.10
N GLY A 90 2.30 5.07 0.98
CA GLY A 90 1.77 5.64 -0.27
C GLY A 90 1.00 4.57 -1.01
N ILE A 91 -0.15 4.95 -1.57
CA ILE A 91 -1.06 4.01 -2.22
C ILE A 91 -1.21 4.36 -3.70
N ASN A 92 -0.81 3.46 -4.57
CA ASN A 92 -1.01 3.56 -6.01
C ASN A 92 -0.65 4.93 -6.61
N TRP A 93 0.51 5.43 -6.24
CA TRP A 93 0.99 6.69 -6.81
C TRP A 93 1.09 6.53 -8.32
N ALA A 94 0.74 7.57 -9.05
CA ALA A 94 0.73 7.55 -10.50
C ALA A 94 0.99 8.94 -11.06
N GLY A 95 1.17 9.01 -12.35
CA GLY A 95 1.36 10.27 -13.05
C GLY A 95 2.80 10.71 -13.07
N ALA A 96 3.07 11.83 -13.71
CA ALA A 96 4.42 12.32 -13.93
C ALA A 96 5.17 12.64 -12.63
N ARG A 97 4.44 12.94 -11.56
CA ARG A 97 5.08 13.26 -10.30
C ARG A 97 5.02 12.10 -9.31
N ALA A 98 4.47 10.98 -9.70
CA ALA A 98 4.29 9.81 -8.85
C ALA A 98 3.61 10.22 -7.54
N THR A 99 2.38 10.73 -7.63
CA THR A 99 1.65 11.13 -6.45
C THR A 99 0.37 10.30 -6.30
N GLY A 100 -0.17 10.28 -5.13
CA GLY A 100 -1.40 9.55 -4.85
C GLY A 100 -1.83 9.80 -3.41
N TYR A 101 -2.25 8.75 -2.73
CA TYR A 101 -2.77 8.87 -1.39
C TYR A 101 -1.76 8.35 -0.38
N ASP A 102 -1.62 9.04 0.74
CA ASP A 102 -0.71 8.61 1.79
C ASP A 102 -1.50 8.39 3.07
N LEU A 103 -1.28 7.26 3.68
CA LEU A 103 -1.98 6.87 4.91
C LEU A 103 -0.97 6.51 5.98
N THR A 104 -1.39 6.58 7.25
CA THR A 104 -0.52 6.09 8.32
C THR A 104 -0.59 4.57 8.35
N PRO A 105 0.42 3.89 8.88
CA PRO A 105 0.36 2.44 9.02
C PRO A 105 -0.87 2.00 9.80
N GLY A 106 -1.26 2.74 10.85
CA GLY A 106 -2.44 2.41 11.61
C GLY A 106 -3.72 2.50 10.78
N GLN A 107 -3.81 3.46 9.87
CA GLN A 107 -4.96 3.59 9.00
C GLN A 107 -5.04 2.40 8.06
N VAL A 108 -3.90 1.94 7.54
CA VAL A 108 -3.87 0.78 6.65
C VAL A 108 -4.32 -0.47 7.39
N LEU A 109 -3.85 -0.66 8.61
CA LEU A 109 -4.23 -1.83 9.39
C LEU A 109 -5.71 -1.85 9.69
N ARG A 110 -6.28 -0.69 10.04
CA ARG A 110 -7.71 -0.63 10.31
C ARG A 110 -8.52 -0.87 9.03
N TRP A 111 -8.06 -0.32 7.94
CA TRP A 111 -8.72 -0.45 6.65
C TRP A 111 -8.80 -1.92 6.24
N PHE A 112 -7.69 -2.64 6.30
CA PHE A 112 -7.69 -4.04 5.91
C PHE A 112 -8.45 -4.93 6.92
N ALA A 113 -8.47 -4.55 8.16
CA ALA A 113 -9.23 -5.29 9.15
C ALA A 113 -10.74 -5.15 8.96
N GLU A 114 -11.21 -3.95 8.58
CA GLU A 114 -12.60 -3.73 8.38
C GLU A 114 -13.18 -4.59 7.30
N LEU A 115 -12.36 -5.00 6.39
CA LEU A 115 -12.82 -5.66 5.30
C LEU A 115 -13.23 -7.02 5.51
N GLU A 116 -12.57 -7.68 6.31
CA GLU A 116 -12.82 -8.96 6.54
C GLU A 116 -14.07 -9.31 7.08
N PRO A 117 -14.47 -8.82 8.05
CA PRO A 117 -15.61 -9.19 8.72
C PRO A 117 -16.82 -9.13 7.98
N THR A 118 -16.91 -8.33 7.07
CA THR A 118 -18.10 -8.20 6.44
C THR A 118 -18.50 -9.44 5.90
N ALA A 119 -17.67 -10.15 5.41
CA ALA A 119 -18.07 -11.31 4.83
C ALA A 119 -18.12 -12.33 5.84
N ALA A 120 -17.15 -12.38 6.63
CA ALA A 120 -17.07 -13.39 7.53
C ALA A 120 -17.93 -13.24 8.63
N ALA A 121 -18.08 -12.08 9.06
CA ALA A 121 -18.80 -11.85 10.19
C ALA A 121 -20.06 -12.46 10.11
N ASP A 122 -20.51 -12.51 9.04
CA ASP A 122 -21.70 -13.00 8.88
C ASP A 122 -21.72 -14.32 9.23
N GLU A 123 -20.81 -15.00 9.02
CA GLU A 123 -20.83 -16.21 9.31
C GLU A 123 -20.38 -16.45 10.57
N ARG A 124 -19.78 -15.83 11.07
CA ARG A 124 -19.39 -16.15 12.24
C ARG A 124 -20.14 -15.70 13.19
N ILE A 125 -20.69 -15.33 13.07
CA ILE A 125 -21.42 -15.01 13.97
C ILE A 125 -22.15 -15.74 14.25
N HIS A 126 -22.02 -16.31 13.70
CA HIS A 126 -22.42 -16.82 13.88
C HIS A 126 -22.08 -17.50 14.41
N SER A 127 -21.73 -18.03 14.32
CA SER A 127 -21.38 -18.58 14.81
C SER A 127 -21.09 -18.51 15.63
N VAL A 128 -21.34 -18.53 15.71
CA VAL A 128 -21.17 -18.46 16.50
C VAL A 128 -21.41 -18.50 17.08
N GLN A 129 -21.65 -18.53 17.02
CA GLN A 129 -21.86 -18.52 17.41
C GLN A 129 -22.03 -18.72 17.99
N ARG A 130 -22.14 -18.89 18.10
CA ARG A 130 -22.27 -19.08 18.36
C ARG A 130 -22.34 -19.13 18.75
#